data_9665540302c402a9a58df9558688479e
#
_entry.id   9665540302c402a9a58df9558688479e
#
_cell.length_a   1.000
_cell.length_b   1.000
_cell.length_c   1.000
_cell.angle_alpha   90.00
_cell.angle_beta   90.00
_cell.angle_gamma   90.00
#
_symmetry.space_group_name_H-M   'P 1'
#
loop_
_entity.id
_entity.type
_entity.pdbx_description
1 polymer ?
#
loop_
_entity_poly.entity_id
_entity_poly.type
_entity_poly.pdbx_seq_one_letter_code
_entity_poly.pdbx_strand_id
1 'polypeptide(L)'
;MNENHVYDMIIVGGGPGGYTSALYAARAGFDTIVLEKLSAGGQMSLTWQIDNYPGFENGIDGFSLAEKMQKQAEKFGAKSEYAEVFNMDLTGKLKRVETSSGIYIGKTVVIATGANPRELGLAKEKELIGHGVAYCASCDGMFYKDKIVVVVGGGNSAVSDAVLLSRIAKKVIIVHRRDTLRATKIYHDQLMKTENIEFRWNNTVNELIYGGRLTGVRLKDTVTGEENIIECDGLFVSIGRKPTTDFLDNQIELDNKGYIVAGENTETSIPGVYAVGDVRTKLLRQIVTAVADGAMAVHMAEEYVEK
;
A
#
# COMPACT_ATOMS: atom_id res chain seq x y z
N MET A 1 -5.16 -6.86 -31.26
CA MET A 1 -4.18 -7.63 -30.48
C MET A 1 -4.20 -9.08 -30.92
N ASN A 2 -3.03 -9.75 -30.93
CA ASN A 2 -2.96 -11.15 -31.39
C ASN A 2 -3.44 -12.05 -30.23
N GLU A 3 -4.67 -12.55 -30.29
CA GLU A 3 -5.26 -13.46 -29.29
C GLU A 3 -4.46 -14.76 -29.08
N ASN A 4 -3.44 -15.00 -29.90
CA ASN A 4 -2.56 -16.17 -29.85
C ASN A 4 -1.20 -15.93 -29.20
N HIS A 5 -0.93 -14.72 -28.68
CA HIS A 5 0.33 -14.42 -28.03
C HIS A 5 0.34 -14.89 -26.56
N VAL A 6 1.32 -15.74 -26.21
CA VAL A 6 1.48 -16.26 -24.85
C VAL A 6 2.71 -15.64 -24.22
N TYR A 7 2.49 -14.83 -23.20
CA TYR A 7 3.59 -14.25 -22.40
C TYR A 7 4.19 -15.29 -21.45
N ASP A 8 5.46 -15.17 -21.15
CA ASP A 8 6.07 -15.97 -20.08
C ASP A 8 5.56 -15.49 -18.72
N MET A 9 5.41 -14.16 -18.58
CA MET A 9 4.91 -13.57 -17.34
C MET A 9 3.96 -12.38 -17.60
N ILE A 10 2.79 -12.43 -16.98
CA ILE A 10 1.86 -11.28 -16.89
C ILE A 10 1.96 -10.71 -15.46
N ILE A 11 2.19 -9.42 -15.35
CA ILE A 11 2.27 -8.71 -14.06
C ILE A 11 1.08 -7.76 -13.96
N VAL A 12 0.28 -7.90 -12.89
CA VAL A 12 -0.90 -7.10 -12.66
C VAL A 12 -0.64 -6.09 -11.57
N GLY A 13 -0.49 -4.82 -11.96
CA GLY A 13 -0.15 -3.69 -11.11
C GLY A 13 1.30 -3.23 -11.29
N GLY A 14 1.46 -1.95 -11.62
CA GLY A 14 2.74 -1.26 -11.88
C GLY A 14 3.32 -0.55 -10.65
N GLY A 15 3.11 -1.10 -9.46
CA GLY A 15 3.78 -0.63 -8.24
C GLY A 15 5.24 -1.09 -8.16
N PRO A 16 5.95 -0.78 -7.04
CA PRO A 16 7.36 -1.15 -6.87
C PRO A 16 7.62 -2.65 -7.03
N GLY A 17 6.73 -3.50 -6.49
CA GLY A 17 6.83 -4.96 -6.65
C GLY A 17 6.64 -5.39 -8.10
N GLY A 18 5.65 -4.83 -8.79
CA GLY A 18 5.34 -5.15 -10.19
C GLY A 18 6.47 -4.77 -11.14
N TYR A 19 6.95 -3.52 -11.09
CA TYR A 19 8.08 -3.12 -11.95
C TYR A 19 9.40 -3.79 -11.59
N THR A 20 9.59 -4.19 -10.33
CA THR A 20 10.76 -5.03 -10.00
C THR A 20 10.62 -6.42 -10.59
N SER A 21 9.43 -7.04 -10.52
CA SER A 21 9.18 -8.31 -11.21
C SER A 21 9.42 -8.16 -12.72
N ALA A 22 8.92 -7.09 -13.33
CA ALA A 22 9.12 -6.83 -14.77
C ALA A 22 10.60 -6.70 -15.15
N LEU A 23 11.37 -5.97 -14.34
CA LEU A 23 12.80 -5.79 -14.55
C LEU A 23 13.56 -7.13 -14.49
N TYR A 24 13.30 -7.91 -13.44
CA TYR A 24 13.99 -9.20 -13.25
C TYR A 24 13.58 -10.21 -14.33
N ALA A 25 12.27 -10.32 -14.66
CA ALA A 25 11.76 -11.21 -15.68
C ALA A 25 12.32 -10.88 -17.08
N ALA A 26 12.31 -9.61 -17.47
CA ALA A 26 12.88 -9.19 -18.75
C ALA A 26 14.40 -9.46 -18.82
N ARG A 27 15.13 -9.30 -17.70
CA ARG A 27 16.56 -9.65 -17.65
C ARG A 27 16.83 -11.15 -17.68
N ALA A 28 15.89 -11.96 -17.21
CA ALA A 28 15.92 -13.43 -17.34
C ALA A 28 15.50 -13.91 -18.74
N GLY A 29 15.15 -13.00 -19.64
CA GLY A 29 14.73 -13.32 -21.01
C GLY A 29 13.26 -13.68 -21.17
N PHE A 30 12.43 -13.46 -20.16
CA PHE A 30 10.99 -13.69 -20.23
C PHE A 30 10.30 -12.63 -21.10
N ASP A 31 9.41 -13.03 -21.99
CA ASP A 31 8.46 -12.12 -22.61
C ASP A 31 7.42 -11.69 -21.57
N THR A 32 7.55 -10.42 -21.14
CA THR A 32 6.88 -9.92 -19.94
C THR A 32 6.04 -8.68 -20.25
N ILE A 33 4.83 -8.64 -19.68
CA ILE A 33 3.95 -7.48 -19.75
C ILE A 33 3.45 -7.07 -18.35
N VAL A 34 3.46 -5.76 -18.10
CA VAL A 34 2.85 -5.12 -16.93
C VAL A 34 1.50 -4.51 -17.36
N LEU A 35 0.44 -4.89 -16.68
CA LEU A 35 -0.90 -4.33 -16.85
C LEU A 35 -1.17 -3.38 -15.68
N GLU A 36 -1.27 -2.08 -15.97
CA GLU A 36 -1.51 -1.04 -14.95
C GLU A 36 -2.78 -0.25 -15.29
N LYS A 37 -3.60 0.02 -14.28
CA LYS A 37 -4.90 0.67 -14.48
C LYS A 37 -4.79 2.14 -14.87
N LEU A 38 -3.90 2.92 -14.22
CA LEU A 38 -3.85 4.38 -14.35
C LEU A 38 -2.46 4.89 -14.72
N SER A 39 -1.50 4.75 -13.81
CA SER A 39 -0.14 5.24 -13.96
C SER A 39 0.83 4.40 -13.17
N ALA A 40 2.08 4.37 -13.61
CA ALA A 40 3.15 3.68 -12.89
C ALA A 40 3.28 4.14 -11.44
N GLY A 41 3.59 3.19 -10.54
CA GLY A 41 3.98 3.46 -9.17
C GLY A 41 2.92 3.17 -8.11
N GLY A 42 1.63 3.08 -8.44
CA GLY A 42 0.57 2.81 -7.49
C GLY A 42 0.59 3.80 -6.30
N GLN A 43 0.48 3.30 -5.05
CA GLN A 43 0.50 4.16 -3.85
C GLN A 43 1.80 4.96 -3.67
N MET A 44 2.93 4.45 -4.17
CA MET A 44 4.21 5.13 -4.10
C MET A 44 4.19 6.45 -4.87
N SER A 45 3.57 6.50 -6.05
CA SER A 45 3.54 7.70 -6.90
C SER A 45 2.78 8.88 -6.29
N LEU A 46 1.95 8.63 -5.26
CA LEU A 46 1.20 9.66 -4.53
C LEU A 46 2.03 10.31 -3.41
N THR A 47 3.22 9.81 -3.11
CA THR A 47 4.08 10.30 -2.05
C THR A 47 4.96 11.43 -2.56
N TRP A 48 4.88 12.61 -1.95
CA TRP A 48 5.65 13.79 -2.34
C TRP A 48 7.15 13.59 -2.18
N GLN A 49 7.60 12.98 -1.07
CA GLN A 49 9.01 12.77 -0.74
C GLN A 49 9.19 11.40 -0.10
N ILE A 50 10.10 10.60 -0.63
CA ILE A 50 10.48 9.27 -0.15
C ILE A 50 11.92 9.35 0.36
N ASP A 51 12.10 9.31 1.69
CA ASP A 51 13.40 9.41 2.35
C ASP A 51 13.89 8.05 2.87
N ASN A 52 13.06 7.02 2.80
CA ASN A 52 13.33 5.71 3.38
C ASN A 52 13.57 4.60 2.34
N TYR A 53 13.82 4.96 1.08
CA TYR A 53 14.24 4.03 0.05
C TYR A 53 15.75 4.18 -0.20
N PRO A 54 16.57 3.13 0.07
CA PRO A 54 18.02 3.24 -0.02
C PRO A 54 18.49 3.59 -1.43
N GLY A 55 19.56 4.40 -1.52
CA GLY A 55 20.18 4.82 -2.78
C GLY A 55 19.85 6.26 -3.18
N PHE A 56 19.00 6.95 -2.41
CA PHE A 56 18.64 8.36 -2.62
C PHE A 56 18.89 9.16 -1.34
N GLU A 57 20.11 9.65 -1.17
CA GLU A 57 20.56 10.38 0.03
C GLU A 57 19.77 11.66 0.33
N ASN A 58 19.24 12.29 -0.71
CA ASN A 58 18.41 13.50 -0.61
C ASN A 58 16.91 13.20 -0.80
N GLY A 59 16.52 11.91 -0.68
CA GLY A 59 15.20 11.46 -1.02
C GLY A 59 14.87 11.54 -2.52
N ILE A 60 13.67 11.13 -2.87
CA ILE A 60 13.12 11.22 -4.22
C ILE A 60 11.60 11.35 -4.15
N ASP A 61 10.99 12.09 -5.05
CA ASP A 61 9.53 12.07 -5.16
C ASP A 61 9.01 10.74 -5.73
N GLY A 62 7.83 10.34 -5.28
CA GLY A 62 7.30 9.01 -5.61
C GLY A 62 6.98 8.81 -7.09
N PHE A 63 6.58 9.88 -7.80
CA PHE A 63 6.30 9.81 -9.23
C PHE A 63 7.59 9.59 -10.03
N SER A 64 8.66 10.35 -9.73
CA SER A 64 9.98 10.17 -10.36
C SER A 64 10.57 8.78 -10.10
N LEU A 65 10.41 8.24 -8.89
CA LEU A 65 10.87 6.89 -8.59
C LEU A 65 10.10 5.85 -9.41
N ALA A 66 8.78 5.99 -9.52
CA ALA A 66 7.92 5.12 -10.31
C ALA A 66 8.32 5.11 -11.79
N GLU A 67 8.50 6.32 -12.36
CA GLU A 67 8.93 6.48 -13.75
C GLU A 67 10.30 5.86 -14.02
N LYS A 68 11.25 6.00 -13.08
CA LYS A 68 12.56 5.37 -13.17
C LYS A 68 12.47 3.84 -13.15
N MET A 69 11.63 3.26 -12.28
CA MET A 69 11.42 1.82 -12.20
C MET A 69 10.79 1.27 -13.49
N GLN A 70 9.78 1.95 -14.03
CA GLN A 70 9.15 1.60 -15.30
C GLN A 70 10.17 1.64 -16.44
N LYS A 71 10.85 2.77 -16.65
CA LYS A 71 11.85 2.93 -17.72
C LYS A 71 12.99 1.91 -17.59
N GLN A 72 13.37 1.54 -16.37
CA GLN A 72 14.40 0.53 -16.15
C GLN A 72 13.93 -0.84 -16.61
N ALA A 73 12.70 -1.26 -16.32
CA ALA A 73 12.13 -2.52 -16.79
C ALA A 73 11.99 -2.56 -18.32
N GLU A 74 11.45 -1.48 -18.90
CA GLU A 74 11.26 -1.33 -20.35
C GLU A 74 12.58 -1.34 -21.12
N LYS A 75 13.66 -0.79 -20.55
CA LYS A 75 15.01 -0.85 -21.14
C LYS A 75 15.49 -2.29 -21.38
N PHE A 76 15.04 -3.25 -20.58
CA PHE A 76 15.38 -4.67 -20.75
C PHE A 76 14.32 -5.45 -21.52
N GLY A 77 13.29 -4.80 -22.05
CA GLY A 77 12.30 -5.41 -22.93
C GLY A 77 10.94 -5.72 -22.31
N ALA A 78 10.73 -5.42 -21.02
CA ALA A 78 9.39 -5.50 -20.44
C ALA A 78 8.45 -4.52 -21.16
N LYS A 79 7.21 -4.96 -21.38
CA LYS A 79 6.15 -4.12 -21.98
C LYS A 79 5.27 -3.57 -20.85
N SER A 80 4.81 -2.34 -20.98
CA SER A 80 3.81 -1.76 -20.08
C SER A 80 2.57 -1.40 -20.87
N GLU A 81 1.40 -1.75 -20.37
CA GLU A 81 0.13 -1.40 -20.98
C GLU A 81 -0.86 -0.87 -19.93
N TYR A 82 -1.52 0.22 -20.28
CA TYR A 82 -2.57 0.80 -19.43
C TYR A 82 -3.87 0.07 -19.67
N ALA A 83 -4.19 -0.88 -18.78
CA ALA A 83 -5.35 -1.73 -18.87
C ALA A 83 -5.88 -2.08 -17.48
N GLU A 84 -7.16 -1.83 -17.25
CA GLU A 84 -7.82 -2.27 -16.03
C GLU A 84 -8.14 -3.76 -16.10
N VAL A 85 -7.60 -4.54 -15.16
CA VAL A 85 -7.93 -5.96 -15.01
C VAL A 85 -9.21 -6.08 -14.19
N PHE A 86 -10.19 -6.83 -14.70
CA PHE A 86 -11.46 -7.05 -14.01
C PHE A 86 -11.82 -8.52 -13.80
N ASN A 87 -11.15 -9.45 -14.50
CA ASN A 87 -11.33 -10.88 -14.28
C ASN A 87 -10.06 -11.66 -14.64
N MET A 88 -9.90 -12.83 -14.03
CA MET A 88 -8.81 -13.76 -14.32
C MET A 88 -9.33 -15.20 -14.27
N ASP A 89 -8.77 -16.08 -15.12
CA ASP A 89 -8.80 -17.52 -14.93
C ASP A 89 -7.37 -18.00 -14.69
N LEU A 90 -7.10 -18.41 -13.46
CA LEU A 90 -5.77 -18.78 -12.99
C LEU A 90 -5.59 -20.30 -12.85
N THR A 91 -6.62 -21.10 -13.13
CA THR A 91 -6.64 -22.53 -12.79
C THR A 91 -5.90 -23.42 -13.80
N GLY A 92 -5.80 -23.01 -15.07
CA GLY A 92 -5.13 -23.77 -16.13
C GLY A 92 -3.62 -23.69 -16.15
N LYS A 93 -2.96 -24.46 -17.03
CA LYS A 93 -1.51 -24.31 -17.32
C LYS A 93 -1.20 -22.92 -17.88
N LEU A 94 -2.06 -22.41 -18.75
CA LEU A 94 -2.03 -21.03 -19.23
C LEU A 94 -3.04 -20.23 -18.43
N LYS A 95 -2.60 -19.09 -17.92
CA LYS A 95 -3.39 -18.15 -17.14
C LYS A 95 -4.01 -17.12 -18.09
N ARG A 96 -5.26 -16.79 -17.87
CA ARG A 96 -6.00 -15.84 -18.68
C ARG A 96 -6.35 -14.61 -17.86
N VAL A 97 -6.03 -13.43 -18.37
CA VAL A 97 -6.29 -12.14 -17.72
C VAL A 97 -7.16 -11.28 -18.64
N GLU A 98 -8.34 -10.90 -18.18
CA GLU A 98 -9.30 -10.08 -18.90
C GLU A 98 -9.19 -8.62 -18.47
N THR A 99 -9.06 -7.74 -19.45
CA THR A 99 -8.83 -6.31 -19.22
C THR A 99 -9.68 -5.43 -20.11
N SER A 100 -9.68 -4.14 -19.82
CA SER A 100 -10.31 -3.11 -20.67
C SER A 100 -9.72 -3.03 -22.10
N SER A 101 -8.48 -3.53 -22.29
CA SER A 101 -7.78 -3.51 -23.59
C SER A 101 -7.81 -4.86 -24.32
N GLY A 102 -8.40 -5.90 -23.73
CA GLY A 102 -8.50 -7.23 -24.30
C GLY A 102 -8.06 -8.33 -23.33
N ILE A 103 -7.75 -9.51 -23.90
CA ILE A 103 -7.40 -10.70 -23.15
C ILE A 103 -5.91 -10.97 -23.31
N TYR A 104 -5.24 -11.26 -22.20
CA TYR A 104 -3.83 -11.65 -22.15
C TYR A 104 -3.69 -13.09 -21.64
N ILE A 105 -2.84 -13.86 -22.32
CA ILE A 105 -2.54 -15.24 -21.96
C ILE A 105 -1.09 -15.34 -21.52
N GLY A 106 -0.82 -15.97 -20.39
CA GLY A 106 0.53 -16.13 -19.86
C GLY A 106 0.76 -17.48 -19.20
N LYS A 107 2.03 -17.89 -19.11
CA LYS A 107 2.44 -19.11 -18.38
C LYS A 107 2.42 -18.87 -16.87
N THR A 108 2.82 -17.66 -16.45
CA THR A 108 2.85 -17.23 -15.05
C THR A 108 2.17 -15.87 -14.86
N VAL A 109 1.67 -15.63 -13.65
CA VAL A 109 1.06 -14.35 -13.28
C VAL A 109 1.65 -13.85 -11.94
N VAL A 110 2.02 -12.58 -11.91
CA VAL A 110 2.40 -11.87 -10.68
C VAL A 110 1.30 -10.88 -10.31
N ILE A 111 0.69 -11.05 -9.14
CA ILE A 111 -0.32 -10.15 -8.61
C ILE A 111 0.38 -9.10 -7.73
N ALA A 112 0.45 -7.86 -8.22
CA ALA A 112 1.14 -6.72 -7.61
C ALA A 112 0.20 -5.53 -7.35
N THR A 113 -1.10 -5.80 -7.15
CA THR A 113 -2.18 -4.81 -7.09
C THR A 113 -2.21 -3.98 -5.81
N GLY A 114 -1.37 -4.34 -4.83
CA GLY A 114 -1.19 -3.58 -3.61
C GLY A 114 -2.38 -3.57 -2.65
N ALA A 115 -2.40 -2.59 -1.75
CA ALA A 115 -3.47 -2.37 -0.78
C ALA A 115 -3.71 -0.88 -0.58
N ASN A 116 -4.98 -0.48 -0.61
CA ASN A 116 -5.38 0.90 -0.42
C ASN A 116 -5.63 1.20 1.08
N PRO A 117 -5.27 2.38 1.59
CA PRO A 117 -5.65 2.80 2.92
C PRO A 117 -7.18 2.87 3.02
N ARG A 118 -7.71 2.57 4.21
CA ARG A 118 -9.11 2.84 4.50
C ARG A 118 -9.26 4.31 4.83
N GLU A 119 -10.15 4.97 4.10
CA GLU A 119 -10.49 6.37 4.29
C GLU A 119 -11.49 6.52 5.46
N LEU A 120 -11.52 7.69 6.07
CA LEU A 120 -12.59 8.07 7.02
C LEU A 120 -13.90 8.32 6.29
N GLY A 121 -13.83 8.65 5.00
CA GLY A 121 -14.99 9.00 4.17
C GLY A 121 -15.50 10.42 4.39
N LEU A 122 -14.63 11.31 4.85
CA LEU A 122 -14.94 12.69 5.11
C LEU A 122 -14.82 13.58 3.86
N ALA A 123 -15.58 14.66 3.84
CA ALA A 123 -15.48 15.66 2.79
C ALA A 123 -14.04 16.21 2.74
N LYS A 124 -13.51 16.39 1.52
CA LYS A 124 -12.16 16.90 1.25
C LYS A 124 -10.98 16.03 1.73
N GLU A 125 -11.22 14.84 2.28
CA GLU A 125 -10.15 13.96 2.76
C GLU A 125 -9.11 13.69 1.67
N LYS A 126 -9.54 13.35 0.45
CA LYS A 126 -8.65 13.07 -0.68
C LYS A 126 -7.87 14.30 -1.15
N GLU A 127 -8.49 15.46 -1.16
CA GLU A 127 -7.84 16.72 -1.58
C GLU A 127 -6.78 17.19 -0.58
N LEU A 128 -6.91 16.78 0.68
CA LEU A 128 -5.98 17.12 1.75
C LEU A 128 -4.83 16.11 1.91
N ILE A 129 -4.78 15.04 1.09
CA ILE A 129 -3.61 14.14 1.08
C ILE A 129 -2.37 14.94 0.68
N GLY A 130 -1.31 14.86 1.52
CA GLY A 130 -0.10 15.69 1.38
C GLY A 130 -0.27 17.15 1.85
N HIS A 131 -1.50 17.59 2.13
CA HIS A 131 -1.82 18.92 2.65
C HIS A 131 -2.36 18.88 4.08
N GLY A 132 -1.92 17.89 4.85
CA GLY A 132 -2.28 17.71 6.26
C GLY A 132 -2.96 16.37 6.56
N VAL A 133 -3.45 15.65 5.57
CA VAL A 133 -3.93 14.27 5.73
C VAL A 133 -2.88 13.30 5.20
N ALA A 134 -2.57 12.26 5.97
CA ALA A 134 -1.57 11.24 5.66
C ALA A 134 -2.06 9.83 6.09
N TYR A 135 -1.57 8.80 5.41
CA TYR A 135 -1.89 7.40 5.68
C TYR A 135 -0.67 6.56 6.04
N CYS A 136 0.50 7.19 6.17
CA CYS A 136 1.77 6.51 6.44
C CYS A 136 2.66 7.39 7.32
N ALA A 137 2.78 7.07 8.60
CA ALA A 137 3.64 7.82 9.52
C ALA A 137 5.12 7.69 9.19
N SER A 138 5.57 6.52 8.72
CA SER A 138 6.97 6.31 8.32
C SER A 138 7.35 6.99 7.00
N CYS A 139 6.36 7.37 6.19
CA CYS A 139 6.58 8.11 4.94
C CYS A 139 6.57 9.62 5.19
N ASP A 140 5.55 10.10 5.89
CA ASP A 140 5.21 11.53 5.95
C ASP A 140 5.55 12.17 7.30
N GLY A 141 5.91 11.37 8.32
CA GLY A 141 6.07 11.85 9.70
C GLY A 141 7.07 13.00 9.86
N MET A 142 8.15 13.01 9.09
CA MET A 142 9.19 14.06 9.16
C MET A 142 8.68 15.46 8.76
N PHE A 143 7.64 15.56 7.93
CA PHE A 143 7.01 16.85 7.59
C PHE A 143 6.27 17.49 8.76
N TYR A 144 6.06 16.72 9.84
CA TYR A 144 5.34 17.15 11.04
C TYR A 144 6.26 17.29 12.25
N LYS A 145 7.56 17.48 12.02
CA LYS A 145 8.53 17.76 13.10
C LYS A 145 8.09 19.01 13.89
N ASP A 146 8.08 18.90 15.21
CA ASP A 146 7.70 19.94 16.16
C ASP A 146 6.25 20.47 16.04
N LYS A 147 5.36 19.70 15.35
CA LYS A 147 3.95 20.02 15.10
C LYS A 147 3.01 19.19 15.96
N ILE A 148 1.73 19.55 15.96
CA ILE A 148 0.66 18.78 16.61
C ILE A 148 0.02 17.88 15.56
N VAL A 149 -0.03 16.58 15.83
CA VAL A 149 -0.63 15.60 14.92
C VAL A 149 -1.70 14.77 15.62
N VAL A 150 -2.71 14.40 14.85
CA VAL A 150 -3.77 13.49 15.26
C VAL A 150 -3.54 12.14 14.57
N VAL A 151 -3.65 11.03 15.31
CA VAL A 151 -3.63 9.67 14.78
C VAL A 151 -4.98 9.02 15.02
N VAL A 152 -5.68 8.66 13.94
CA VAL A 152 -6.98 7.99 14.05
C VAL A 152 -6.81 6.49 13.95
N GLY A 153 -7.21 5.78 14.99
CA GLY A 153 -7.16 4.33 15.04
C GLY A 153 -6.91 3.79 16.44
N GLY A 154 -6.89 2.48 16.59
CA GLY A 154 -6.65 1.83 17.88
C GLY A 154 -6.12 0.40 17.74
N GLY A 155 -5.68 0.03 16.54
CA GLY A 155 -4.98 -1.24 16.27
C GLY A 155 -3.46 -1.07 16.29
N ASN A 156 -2.73 -2.17 16.07
CA ASN A 156 -1.26 -2.18 16.09
C ASN A 156 -0.65 -1.10 15.17
N SER A 157 -1.20 -0.88 13.98
CA SER A 157 -0.71 0.16 13.06
C SER A 157 -0.80 1.56 13.68
N ALA A 158 -1.97 1.94 14.23
CA ALA A 158 -2.17 3.25 14.84
C ALA A 158 -1.21 3.49 16.02
N VAL A 159 -1.00 2.45 16.82
CA VAL A 159 -0.07 2.50 17.96
C VAL A 159 1.37 2.67 17.49
N SER A 160 1.78 1.87 16.49
CA SER A 160 3.11 1.96 15.89
C SER A 160 3.37 3.34 15.28
N ASP A 161 2.38 3.87 14.56
CA ASP A 161 2.43 5.21 13.97
C ASP A 161 2.54 6.29 15.06
N ALA A 162 1.75 6.20 16.13
CA ALA A 162 1.78 7.15 17.24
C ALA A 162 3.13 7.14 17.97
N VAL A 163 3.71 5.94 18.21
CA VAL A 163 5.06 5.81 18.82
C VAL A 163 6.14 6.41 17.92
N LEU A 164 6.05 6.20 16.61
CA LEU A 164 6.98 6.81 15.66
C LEU A 164 6.86 8.34 15.69
N LEU A 165 5.64 8.84 15.54
CA LEU A 165 5.35 10.27 15.51
C LEU A 165 5.68 10.97 16.83
N SER A 166 5.57 10.31 17.98
CA SER A 166 5.94 10.91 19.27
C SER A 166 7.40 11.30 19.39
N ARG A 167 8.28 10.68 18.59
CA ARG A 167 9.72 11.01 18.52
C ARG A 167 10.01 12.21 17.64
N ILE A 168 9.03 12.64 16.84
CA ILE A 168 9.20 13.64 15.78
C ILE A 168 8.34 14.87 16.06
N ALA A 169 7.07 14.66 16.38
CA ALA A 169 6.08 15.70 16.58
C ALA A 169 6.15 16.30 18.00
N LYS A 170 5.72 17.54 18.13
CA LYS A 170 5.56 18.20 19.43
C LYS A 170 4.53 17.50 20.30
N LYS A 171 3.42 17.06 19.71
CA LYS A 171 2.31 16.38 20.39
C LYS A 171 1.61 15.43 19.44
N VAL A 172 1.26 14.25 19.93
CA VAL A 172 0.45 13.25 19.22
C VAL A 172 -0.86 13.05 19.96
N ILE A 173 -1.98 13.15 19.27
CA ILE A 173 -3.31 12.94 19.84
C ILE A 173 -3.92 11.71 19.18
N ILE A 174 -4.07 10.61 19.93
CA ILE A 174 -4.69 9.38 19.44
C ILE A 174 -6.21 9.50 19.61
N VAL A 175 -6.93 9.45 18.49
CA VAL A 175 -8.40 9.44 18.48
C VAL A 175 -8.87 8.00 18.24
N HIS A 176 -9.61 7.45 19.22
CA HIS A 176 -10.13 6.10 19.12
C HIS A 176 -11.62 6.03 19.53
N ARG A 177 -12.42 5.35 18.70
CA ARG A 177 -13.88 5.22 18.86
C ARG A 177 -14.35 4.36 20.05
N ARG A 178 -13.43 3.77 20.81
CA ARG A 178 -13.66 2.94 22.00
C ARG A 178 -12.86 3.50 23.16
N ASP A 179 -13.13 2.98 24.36
CA ASP A 179 -12.41 3.29 25.60
C ASP A 179 -11.11 2.52 25.78
N THR A 180 -10.81 1.55 24.88
CA THR A 180 -9.64 0.69 24.95
C THR A 180 -9.06 0.43 23.56
N LEU A 181 -7.71 0.32 23.47
CA LEU A 181 -7.02 -0.05 22.23
C LEU A 181 -7.26 -1.53 21.91
N ARG A 182 -7.30 -1.85 20.62
CA ARG A 182 -7.28 -3.23 20.10
C ARG A 182 -5.86 -3.75 19.85
N ALA A 183 -4.87 -2.87 19.98
CA ALA A 183 -3.47 -3.23 19.85
C ALA A 183 -3.04 -4.21 20.96
N THR A 184 -2.00 -5.00 20.69
CA THR A 184 -1.43 -5.93 21.68
C THR A 184 -0.91 -5.18 22.88
N LYS A 185 -1.07 -5.75 24.09
CA LYS A 185 -0.73 -5.10 25.38
C LYS A 185 0.70 -4.60 25.48
N ILE A 186 1.64 -5.24 24.78
CA ILE A 186 3.06 -4.86 24.81
C ILE A 186 3.29 -3.41 24.34
N TYR A 187 2.41 -2.88 23.51
CA TYR A 187 2.49 -1.49 23.03
C TYR A 187 1.80 -0.49 23.99
N HIS A 188 0.88 -0.95 24.85
CA HIS A 188 0.13 -0.08 25.74
C HIS A 188 1.04 0.64 26.75
N ASP A 189 1.95 -0.12 27.38
CA ASP A 189 2.87 0.43 28.40
C ASP A 189 3.79 1.51 27.83
N GLN A 190 4.23 1.34 26.59
CA GLN A 190 5.07 2.32 25.92
C GLN A 190 4.29 3.60 25.63
N LEU A 191 3.07 3.47 25.08
CA LEU A 191 2.21 4.61 24.78
C LEU A 191 1.86 5.42 26.03
N MET A 192 1.43 4.72 27.09
CA MET A 192 0.99 5.35 28.34
C MET A 192 2.11 6.08 29.10
N LYS A 193 3.37 5.70 28.84
CA LYS A 193 4.56 6.33 29.43
C LYS A 193 5.14 7.47 28.58
N THR A 194 4.61 7.67 27.36
CA THR A 194 5.13 8.70 26.45
C THR A 194 4.44 10.03 26.72
N GLU A 195 5.18 11.02 27.25
CA GLU A 195 4.63 12.27 27.78
C GLU A 195 3.88 13.13 26.77
N ASN A 196 4.29 13.09 25.49
CA ASN A 196 3.66 13.90 24.44
C ASN A 196 2.54 13.19 23.68
N ILE A 197 2.07 12.02 24.17
CA ILE A 197 0.90 11.32 23.63
C ILE A 197 -0.32 11.57 24.51
N GLU A 198 -1.39 12.05 23.89
CA GLU A 198 -2.70 12.24 24.51
C GLU A 198 -3.74 11.33 23.85
N PHE A 199 -4.74 10.88 24.63
CA PHE A 199 -5.81 10.03 24.10
C PHE A 199 -7.14 10.77 24.10
N ARG A 200 -7.89 10.61 23.01
CA ARG A 200 -9.31 10.96 22.88
C ARG A 200 -10.08 9.66 22.68
N TRP A 201 -10.47 9.07 23.81
CA TRP A 201 -11.29 7.86 23.86
C TRP A 201 -12.74 8.16 23.48
N ASN A 202 -13.43 7.13 22.98
CA ASN A 202 -14.82 7.24 22.56
C ASN A 202 -15.08 8.38 21.56
N ASN A 203 -14.07 8.70 20.74
CA ASN A 203 -14.17 9.78 19.78
C ASN A 203 -13.94 9.29 18.35
N THR A 204 -14.67 9.91 17.42
CA THR A 204 -14.46 9.79 15.98
C THR A 204 -14.18 11.16 15.38
N VAL A 205 -13.39 11.20 14.31
CA VAL A 205 -13.27 12.41 13.50
C VAL A 205 -14.49 12.52 12.63
N ASN A 206 -15.20 13.65 12.69
CA ASN A 206 -16.45 13.90 12.01
C ASN A 206 -16.33 14.94 10.89
N GLU A 207 -15.34 15.83 10.99
CA GLU A 207 -15.09 16.89 10.01
C GLU A 207 -13.60 17.25 9.99
N LEU A 208 -13.10 17.63 8.80
CA LEU A 208 -11.78 18.20 8.60
C LEU A 208 -11.88 19.71 8.51
N ILE A 209 -11.11 20.44 9.32
CA ILE A 209 -11.05 21.90 9.32
C ILE A 209 -9.81 22.31 8.54
N TYR A 210 -9.99 23.14 7.52
CA TYR A 210 -8.93 23.48 6.59
C TYR A 210 -9.07 24.90 6.01
N GLY A 211 -7.92 25.43 5.57
CA GLY A 211 -7.82 26.70 4.84
C GLY A 211 -6.63 26.60 3.88
N GLY A 212 -6.79 25.85 2.76
CA GLY A 212 -5.71 25.48 1.84
C GLY A 212 -4.92 24.24 2.31
N ARG A 213 -4.80 24.02 3.63
CA ARG A 213 -4.27 22.82 4.28
C ARG A 213 -5.10 22.51 5.54
N LEU A 214 -4.91 21.32 6.09
CA LEU A 214 -5.53 20.95 7.37
C LEU A 214 -5.05 21.89 8.48
N THR A 215 -5.97 22.37 9.30
CA THR A 215 -5.71 23.22 10.48
C THR A 215 -6.33 22.64 11.75
N GLY A 216 -7.18 21.63 11.63
CA GLY A 216 -7.81 20.98 12.76
C GLY A 216 -8.77 19.88 12.34
N VAL A 217 -9.33 19.22 13.33
CA VAL A 217 -10.38 18.21 13.17
C VAL A 217 -11.49 18.43 14.18
N ARG A 218 -12.74 18.21 13.76
CA ARG A 218 -13.88 18.12 14.67
C ARG A 218 -14.05 16.68 15.11
N LEU A 219 -14.01 16.45 16.40
CA LEU A 219 -14.30 15.17 17.03
C LEU A 219 -15.76 15.12 17.48
N LYS A 220 -16.32 13.92 17.46
CA LYS A 220 -17.60 13.60 18.04
C LYS A 220 -17.44 12.47 19.04
N ASP A 221 -17.86 12.69 20.27
CA ASP A 221 -17.93 11.66 21.29
C ASP A 221 -19.03 10.66 20.94
N THR A 222 -18.70 9.37 20.91
CA THR A 222 -19.61 8.29 20.51
C THR A 222 -20.60 7.89 21.60
N VAL A 223 -20.39 8.36 22.85
CA VAL A 223 -21.25 8.07 24.01
C VAL A 223 -22.18 9.24 24.30
N THR A 224 -21.61 10.45 24.39
CA THR A 224 -22.39 11.65 24.75
C THR A 224 -22.96 12.39 23.53
N GLY A 225 -22.33 12.20 22.36
CA GLY A 225 -22.66 12.95 21.15
C GLY A 225 -22.07 14.36 21.10
N GLU A 226 -21.34 14.78 22.13
CA GLU A 226 -20.69 16.09 22.18
C GLU A 226 -19.63 16.25 21.11
N GLU A 227 -19.51 17.47 20.58
CA GLU A 227 -18.52 17.79 19.55
C GLU A 227 -17.46 18.74 20.09
N ASN A 228 -16.20 18.47 19.78
CA ASN A 228 -15.06 19.29 20.15
C ASN A 228 -14.12 19.47 18.95
N ILE A 229 -13.50 20.64 18.83
CA ILE A 229 -12.49 20.92 17.82
C ILE A 229 -11.10 20.75 18.43
N ILE A 230 -10.22 20.08 17.71
CA ILE A 230 -8.79 19.98 18.01
C ILE A 230 -8.02 20.66 16.87
N GLU A 231 -7.25 21.68 17.21
CA GLU A 231 -6.28 22.26 16.28
C GLU A 231 -5.11 21.29 16.09
N CYS A 232 -4.75 21.03 14.85
CA CYS A 232 -3.62 20.17 14.50
C CYS A 232 -3.09 20.50 13.10
N ASP A 233 -1.82 20.19 12.89
CA ASP A 233 -1.13 20.40 11.60
C ASP A 233 -1.24 19.17 10.69
N GLY A 234 -1.52 18.00 11.27
CA GLY A 234 -1.59 16.74 10.55
C GLY A 234 -2.56 15.72 11.13
N LEU A 235 -3.18 14.95 10.24
CA LEU A 235 -4.08 13.85 10.54
C LEU A 235 -3.55 12.59 9.89
N PHE A 236 -3.13 11.61 10.69
CA PHE A 236 -2.71 10.29 10.25
C PHE A 236 -3.86 9.29 10.39
N VAL A 237 -4.34 8.78 9.27
CA VAL A 237 -5.48 7.86 9.22
C VAL A 237 -4.97 6.42 9.26
N SER A 238 -4.98 5.79 10.45
CA SER A 238 -4.42 4.45 10.71
C SER A 238 -5.50 3.44 11.08
N ILE A 239 -6.60 3.39 10.30
CA ILE A 239 -7.76 2.51 10.52
C ILE A 239 -7.70 1.20 9.71
N GLY A 240 -6.54 0.92 9.09
CA GLY A 240 -6.25 -0.28 8.31
C GLY A 240 -6.17 -0.03 6.81
N ARG A 241 -5.87 -1.11 6.08
CA ARG A 241 -5.80 -1.13 4.61
C ARG A 241 -6.76 -2.18 4.08
N LYS A 242 -7.17 -2.05 2.84
CA LYS A 242 -7.92 -3.05 2.07
C LYS A 242 -7.04 -3.49 0.90
N PRO A 243 -6.65 -4.78 0.81
CA PRO A 243 -5.94 -5.29 -0.35
C PRO A 243 -6.86 -5.25 -1.58
N THR A 244 -6.26 -5.04 -2.75
CA THR A 244 -6.99 -5.00 -4.01
C THR A 244 -7.06 -6.42 -4.57
N THR A 245 -8.05 -7.19 -4.12
CA THR A 245 -8.24 -8.61 -4.43
C THR A 245 -9.66 -8.95 -4.88
N ASP A 246 -10.55 -7.97 -4.98
CA ASP A 246 -11.98 -8.18 -5.27
C ASP A 246 -12.21 -8.89 -6.62
N PHE A 247 -11.29 -8.76 -7.58
CA PHE A 247 -11.37 -9.35 -8.93
C PHE A 247 -10.87 -10.82 -8.99
N LEU A 248 -10.38 -11.39 -7.89
CA LEU A 248 -9.82 -12.76 -7.86
C LEU A 248 -10.89 -13.86 -7.73
N ASP A 249 -12.13 -13.49 -7.49
CA ASP A 249 -13.31 -14.38 -7.44
C ASP A 249 -13.06 -15.69 -6.65
N ASN A 250 -12.43 -15.58 -5.49
CA ASN A 250 -12.09 -16.68 -4.59
C ASN A 250 -11.20 -17.80 -5.18
N GLN A 251 -10.51 -17.56 -6.29
CA GLN A 251 -9.62 -18.55 -6.89
C GLN A 251 -8.35 -18.78 -6.06
N ILE A 252 -7.89 -17.77 -5.32
CA ILE A 252 -6.66 -17.79 -4.52
C ILE A 252 -7.01 -17.76 -3.04
N GLU A 253 -6.23 -18.45 -2.22
CA GLU A 253 -6.40 -18.40 -0.77
C GLU A 253 -6.13 -16.99 -0.23
N LEU A 254 -7.11 -16.46 0.52
CA LEU A 254 -7.03 -15.15 1.20
C LEU A 254 -7.10 -15.34 2.71
N ASP A 255 -6.41 -14.46 3.45
CA ASP A 255 -6.57 -14.38 4.89
C ASP A 255 -7.92 -13.72 5.28
N ASN A 256 -8.22 -13.71 6.57
CA ASN A 256 -9.47 -13.12 7.09
C ASN A 256 -9.58 -11.58 6.92
N LYS A 257 -8.55 -10.92 6.37
CA LYS A 257 -8.52 -9.50 6.04
C LYS A 257 -8.53 -9.25 4.53
N GLY A 258 -8.56 -10.31 3.72
CA GLY A 258 -8.58 -10.29 2.27
C GLY A 258 -7.21 -10.23 1.61
N TYR A 259 -6.09 -10.38 2.34
CA TYR A 259 -4.76 -10.46 1.77
C TYR A 259 -4.48 -11.84 1.17
N ILE A 260 -3.79 -11.89 0.04
CA ILE A 260 -3.35 -13.16 -0.56
C ILE A 260 -2.38 -13.86 0.40
N VAL A 261 -2.66 -15.12 0.72
CA VAL A 261 -1.76 -15.94 1.53
C VAL A 261 -0.56 -16.33 0.66
N ALA A 262 0.61 -15.77 0.99
CA ALA A 262 1.87 -16.08 0.33
C ALA A 262 3.03 -15.88 1.31
N GLY A 263 3.99 -16.83 1.30
CA GLY A 263 5.20 -16.81 2.13
C GLY A 263 6.33 -15.95 1.54
N GLU A 264 7.55 -16.17 2.02
CA GLU A 264 8.75 -15.47 1.53
C GLU A 264 9.05 -15.77 0.05
N ASN A 265 8.70 -16.97 -0.41
CA ASN A 265 8.81 -17.37 -1.81
C ASN A 265 7.74 -16.74 -2.73
N THR A 266 6.83 -15.95 -2.18
CA THR A 266 5.77 -15.24 -2.91
C THR A 266 4.74 -16.12 -3.63
N GLU A 267 4.87 -17.45 -3.56
CA GLU A 267 3.93 -18.40 -4.14
C GLU A 267 2.55 -18.31 -3.49
N THR A 268 1.52 -18.40 -4.31
CA THR A 268 0.12 -18.47 -3.86
C THR A 268 -0.36 -19.92 -3.80
N SER A 269 -1.63 -20.13 -3.48
CA SER A 269 -2.26 -21.47 -3.54
C SER A 269 -2.36 -22.05 -4.97
N ILE A 270 -2.06 -21.27 -6.00
CA ILE A 270 -2.12 -21.70 -7.42
C ILE A 270 -0.72 -21.74 -8.01
N PRO A 271 -0.24 -22.90 -8.55
CA PRO A 271 1.05 -23.01 -9.20
C PRO A 271 1.22 -22.02 -10.37
N GLY A 272 2.39 -21.36 -10.44
CA GLY A 272 2.69 -20.34 -11.45
C GLY A 272 2.03 -18.99 -11.22
N VAL A 273 1.39 -18.79 -10.03
CA VAL A 273 0.81 -17.53 -9.63
C VAL A 273 1.50 -17.02 -8.35
N TYR A 274 2.01 -15.82 -8.39
CA TYR A 274 2.77 -15.18 -7.33
C TYR A 274 2.08 -13.90 -6.84
N ALA A 275 2.26 -13.56 -5.57
CA ALA A 275 1.75 -12.31 -5.00
C ALA A 275 2.90 -11.50 -4.39
N VAL A 276 3.01 -10.21 -4.77
CA VAL A 276 4.11 -9.34 -4.37
C VAL A 276 3.62 -8.01 -3.80
N GLY A 277 4.38 -7.46 -2.87
CA GLY A 277 4.08 -6.19 -2.25
C GLY A 277 2.92 -6.25 -1.26
N ASP A 278 2.16 -5.17 -1.19
CA ASP A 278 1.18 -4.94 -0.13
C ASP A 278 -0.08 -5.79 -0.24
N VAL A 279 -0.32 -6.46 -1.37
CA VAL A 279 -1.50 -7.31 -1.60
C VAL A 279 -1.46 -8.63 -0.83
N ARG A 280 -0.27 -9.08 -0.43
CA ARG A 280 -0.07 -10.36 0.25
C ARG A 280 0.08 -10.25 1.78
N THR A 281 0.00 -11.39 2.46
CA THR A 281 0.32 -11.51 3.89
C THR A 281 1.78 -11.17 4.15
N LYS A 282 2.06 -10.13 4.94
CA LYS A 282 3.41 -9.73 5.36
C LYS A 282 3.37 -8.80 6.57
N LEU A 283 4.48 -8.76 7.30
CA LEU A 283 4.61 -7.94 8.51
C LEU A 283 4.85 -6.46 8.19
N LEU A 284 5.75 -6.18 7.24
CA LEU A 284 6.16 -4.82 6.88
C LEU A 284 5.77 -4.51 5.42
N ARG A 285 5.05 -3.42 5.22
CA ARG A 285 4.62 -2.91 3.92
C ARG A 285 5.36 -1.62 3.61
N GLN A 286 6.41 -1.74 2.81
CA GLN A 286 7.29 -0.64 2.36
C GLN A 286 7.73 -0.88 0.93
N ILE A 287 8.22 0.15 0.26
CA ILE A 287 8.75 0.06 -1.12
C ILE A 287 9.83 -1.02 -1.20
N VAL A 288 10.80 -1.00 -0.28
CA VAL A 288 11.92 -1.94 -0.26
C VAL A 288 11.47 -3.40 -0.09
N THR A 289 10.43 -3.68 0.71
CA THR A 289 9.91 -5.04 0.86
C THR A 289 9.08 -5.48 -0.34
N ALA A 290 8.41 -4.56 -1.03
CA ALA A 290 7.73 -4.85 -2.28
C ALA A 290 8.71 -5.15 -3.42
N VAL A 291 9.81 -4.42 -3.49
CA VAL A 291 10.93 -4.65 -4.43
C VAL A 291 11.54 -6.04 -4.20
N ALA A 292 11.82 -6.41 -2.95
CA ALA A 292 12.35 -7.74 -2.61
C ALA A 292 11.40 -8.87 -3.06
N ASP A 293 10.10 -8.71 -2.81
CA ASP A 293 9.09 -9.67 -3.28
C ASP A 293 9.10 -9.82 -4.80
N GLY A 294 9.22 -8.69 -5.53
CA GLY A 294 9.24 -8.71 -7.00
C GLY A 294 10.39 -9.51 -7.58
N ALA A 295 11.58 -9.41 -7.00
CA ALA A 295 12.74 -10.19 -7.39
C ALA A 295 12.54 -11.69 -7.08
N MET A 296 12.00 -11.99 -5.88
CA MET A 296 11.74 -13.36 -5.44
C MET A 296 10.71 -14.07 -6.33
N ALA A 297 9.63 -13.38 -6.71
CA ALA A 297 8.60 -13.96 -7.56
C ALA A 297 9.15 -14.42 -8.91
N VAL A 298 10.08 -13.67 -9.48
CA VAL A 298 10.70 -14.05 -10.76
C VAL A 298 11.61 -15.26 -10.58
N HIS A 299 12.42 -15.29 -9.53
CA HIS A 299 13.27 -16.45 -9.23
C HIS A 299 12.45 -17.75 -9.11
N MET A 300 11.31 -17.69 -8.40
CA MET A 300 10.40 -18.84 -8.29
C MET A 300 9.71 -19.18 -9.62
N ALA A 301 9.44 -18.17 -10.45
CA ALA A 301 8.82 -18.38 -11.76
C ALA A 301 9.79 -19.03 -12.76
N GLU A 302 11.09 -18.71 -12.72
CA GLU A 302 12.12 -19.39 -13.53
C GLU A 302 12.10 -20.90 -13.25
N GLU A 303 12.12 -21.31 -11.96
CA GLU A 303 12.04 -22.72 -11.58
C GLU A 303 10.73 -23.41 -12.02
N TYR A 304 9.63 -22.65 -12.06
CA TYR A 304 8.32 -23.17 -12.48
C TYR A 304 8.23 -23.39 -14.00
N VAL A 305 8.78 -22.47 -14.79
CA VAL A 305 8.72 -22.54 -16.27
C VAL A 305 9.67 -23.58 -16.84
N GLU A 306 10.77 -23.89 -16.15
CA GLU A 306 11.75 -24.93 -16.55
C GLU A 306 11.26 -26.37 -16.33
N LYS A 307 10.21 -26.57 -15.52
CA LYS A 307 9.59 -27.90 -15.25
C LYS A 307 8.54 -28.25 -16.28
#